data_68fa7f4942b98bde044c1f608939485a
#
_entry.id   68fa7f4942b98bde044c1f608939485a
#
_cell.length_a   1.000
_cell.length_b   1.000
_cell.length_c   1.000
_cell.angle_alpha   90.00
_cell.angle_beta   90.00
_cell.angle_gamma   90.00
#
_symmetry.space_group_name_H-M   'P 1'
#
loop_
_entity.id
_entity.type
_entity.pdbx_description
1 polymer ?
#
loop_
_entity_poly.entity_id
_entity_poly.type
_entity_poly.pdbx_seq_one_letter_code
_entity_poly.pdbx_strand_id
1 'polypeptide(L)'
;MGCMNIVLFHSTYGLRPAVHAAADRLRAAGHQVQVPDLFEGRTFETVEEGMAYRDEIGRDELLRRAVLASAPHSDQGLVYAGFSFGGSVAQHLALADEKARGLLLLHGTADLDEDTAVDELPVQLHIADPDPFETHDWLTAWYLRMRRAGADVEVHRYPGAGHLFTDPDLDDYDAEAAERTWKAATGFLDSL
;
A
#
# COMPACT_ATOMS: atom_id res chain seq x y z
N MET A 1 21.37 4.01 7.17
CA MET A 1 19.92 3.88 7.34
C MET A 1 19.35 5.27 7.46
N GLY A 2 18.60 5.70 6.45
CA GLY A 2 17.90 6.99 6.45
C GLY A 2 16.52 6.86 7.11
N CYS A 3 16.11 7.84 7.91
CA CYS A 3 14.73 7.91 8.42
C CYS A 3 13.81 8.32 7.27
N MET A 4 12.85 7.46 6.89
CA MET A 4 11.84 7.78 5.88
C MET A 4 10.57 8.34 6.53
N ASN A 5 9.92 9.29 5.84
CA ASN A 5 8.56 9.70 6.14
C ASN A 5 7.61 8.82 5.33
N ILE A 6 6.77 8.06 6.00
CA ILE A 6 5.86 7.08 5.40
C ILE A 6 4.42 7.48 5.69
N VAL A 7 3.57 7.44 4.69
CA VAL A 7 2.11 7.47 4.87
C VAL A 7 1.56 6.10 4.52
N LEU A 8 0.97 5.43 5.50
CA LEU A 8 0.45 4.06 5.40
C LEU A 8 -1.09 4.07 5.42
N PHE A 9 -1.70 3.69 4.31
CA PHE A 9 -3.16 3.64 4.15
C PHE A 9 -3.72 2.27 4.49
N HIS A 10 -4.85 2.25 5.19
CA HIS A 10 -5.58 1.06 5.57
C HIS A 10 -6.32 0.40 4.39
N SER A 11 -6.71 -0.86 4.55
CA SER A 11 -7.55 -1.61 3.60
C SER A 11 -9.03 -1.18 3.66
N THR A 12 -9.90 -1.86 2.89
CA THR A 12 -11.37 -1.66 2.97
C THR A 12 -11.97 -1.98 4.33
N TYR A 13 -11.27 -2.71 5.19
CA TYR A 13 -11.72 -2.95 6.57
C TYR A 13 -11.63 -1.72 7.48
N GLY A 14 -11.04 -0.61 7.01
CA GLY A 14 -10.83 0.60 7.80
C GLY A 14 -9.54 0.57 8.62
N LEU A 15 -9.35 1.60 9.44
CA LEU A 15 -8.15 1.75 10.27
C LEU A 15 -8.24 0.85 11.52
N ARG A 16 -7.86 -0.42 11.35
CA ARG A 16 -7.90 -1.47 12.37
C ARG A 16 -6.60 -1.56 13.17
N PRO A 17 -6.58 -2.27 14.32
CA PRO A 17 -5.37 -2.48 15.13
C PRO A 17 -4.19 -3.06 14.34
N ALA A 18 -4.43 -3.94 13.38
CA ALA A 18 -3.39 -4.50 12.51
C ALA A 18 -2.60 -3.44 11.73
N VAL A 19 -3.27 -2.36 11.27
CA VAL A 19 -2.60 -1.25 10.56
C VAL A 19 -1.72 -0.46 11.52
N HIS A 20 -2.17 -0.21 12.75
CA HIS A 20 -1.37 0.43 13.79
C HIS A 20 -0.16 -0.42 14.17
N ALA A 21 -0.32 -1.74 14.32
CA ALA A 21 0.77 -2.66 14.61
C ALA A 21 1.82 -2.66 13.50
N ALA A 22 1.40 -2.62 12.24
CA ALA A 22 2.28 -2.47 11.08
C ALA A 22 3.06 -1.15 11.12
N ALA A 23 2.38 -0.04 11.42
CA ALA A 23 3.01 1.26 11.56
C ALA A 23 4.02 1.28 12.72
N ASP A 24 3.71 0.66 13.84
CA ASP A 24 4.61 0.57 15.00
C ASP A 24 5.86 -0.27 14.67
N ARG A 25 5.71 -1.32 13.86
CA ARG A 25 6.84 -2.09 13.35
C ARG A 25 7.78 -1.24 12.50
N LEU A 26 7.24 -0.44 11.59
CA LEU A 26 8.04 0.49 10.76
C LEU A 26 8.67 1.62 11.60
N ARG A 27 7.96 2.13 12.61
CA ARG A 27 8.52 3.10 13.57
C ARG A 27 9.67 2.50 14.38
N ALA A 28 9.55 1.26 14.81
CA ALA A 28 10.60 0.53 15.51
C ALA A 28 11.85 0.31 14.63
N ALA A 29 11.68 0.26 13.30
CA ALA A 29 12.78 0.24 12.33
C ALA A 29 13.40 1.62 12.07
N GLY A 30 12.91 2.70 12.72
CA GLY A 30 13.51 4.03 12.66
C GLY A 30 12.83 5.01 11.70
N HIS A 31 11.68 4.68 11.14
CA HIS A 31 10.94 5.55 10.23
C HIS A 31 9.87 6.38 10.95
N GLN A 32 9.42 7.48 10.34
CA GLN A 32 8.26 8.25 10.78
C GLN A 32 7.05 7.78 9.97
N VAL A 33 5.98 7.33 10.65
CA VAL A 33 4.82 6.74 9.98
C VAL A 33 3.55 7.45 10.37
N GLN A 34 2.83 7.95 9.39
CA GLN A 34 1.46 8.49 9.51
C GLN A 34 0.47 7.44 9.03
N VAL A 35 -0.65 7.33 9.73
CA VAL A 35 -1.72 6.36 9.43
C VAL A 35 -3.05 7.11 9.32
N PRO A 36 -3.34 7.69 8.15
CA PRO A 36 -4.59 8.42 7.97
C PRO A 36 -5.80 7.49 8.05
N ASP A 37 -6.83 7.95 8.74
CA ASP A 37 -8.14 7.31 8.73
C ASP A 37 -9.01 7.90 7.61
N LEU A 38 -9.11 7.18 6.51
CA LEU A 38 -9.92 7.59 5.36
C LEU A 38 -11.42 7.35 5.57
N PHE A 39 -11.78 6.56 6.60
CA PHE A 39 -13.15 6.15 6.88
C PHE A 39 -13.76 6.80 8.13
N GLU A 40 -13.06 7.78 8.72
CA GLU A 40 -13.56 8.60 9.85
C GLU A 40 -14.03 7.76 11.05
N GLY A 41 -13.22 6.81 11.46
CA GLY A 41 -13.46 5.93 12.60
C GLY A 41 -14.28 4.67 12.29
N ARG A 42 -14.71 4.47 11.04
CA ARG A 42 -15.45 3.27 10.68
C ARG A 42 -14.53 2.11 10.35
N THR A 43 -14.85 0.96 10.90
CA THR A 43 -14.24 -0.34 10.61
C THR A 43 -15.30 -1.36 10.28
N PHE A 44 -14.94 -2.41 9.55
CA PHE A 44 -15.86 -3.42 9.05
C PHE A 44 -15.37 -4.82 9.36
N GLU A 45 -16.31 -5.77 9.49
CA GLU A 45 -16.01 -7.17 9.75
C GLU A 45 -15.83 -7.98 8.46
N THR A 46 -16.41 -7.49 7.35
CA THR A 46 -16.33 -8.15 6.04
C THR A 46 -15.79 -7.21 4.96
N VAL A 47 -15.19 -7.80 3.92
CA VAL A 47 -14.69 -7.04 2.77
C VAL A 47 -15.84 -6.37 2.01
N GLU A 48 -16.99 -7.03 1.93
CA GLU A 48 -18.18 -6.54 1.22
C GLU A 48 -18.73 -5.26 1.86
N GLU A 49 -18.83 -5.22 3.19
CA GLU A 49 -19.28 -4.03 3.92
C GLU A 49 -18.30 -2.85 3.71
N GLY A 50 -17.00 -3.12 3.82
CA GLY A 50 -15.97 -2.11 3.62
C GLY A 50 -15.93 -1.59 2.18
N MET A 51 -16.11 -2.47 1.18
CA MET A 51 -16.22 -2.08 -0.22
C MET A 51 -17.46 -1.23 -0.48
N ALA A 52 -18.60 -1.62 0.07
CA ALA A 52 -19.84 -0.85 -0.06
C ALA A 52 -19.69 0.57 0.52
N TYR A 53 -19.08 0.69 1.68
CA TYR A 53 -18.82 2.00 2.31
C TYR A 53 -17.80 2.83 1.52
N ARG A 54 -16.72 2.22 1.03
CA ARG A 54 -15.76 2.87 0.13
C ARG A 54 -16.47 3.45 -1.10
N ASP A 55 -17.38 2.67 -1.71
CA ASP A 55 -18.11 3.08 -2.91
C ASP A 55 -19.16 4.17 -2.60
N GLU A 56 -19.76 4.16 -1.39
CA GLU A 56 -20.64 5.24 -0.90
C GLU A 56 -19.89 6.57 -0.77
N ILE A 57 -18.68 6.58 -0.20
CA ILE A 57 -17.84 7.78 -0.10
C ILE A 57 -17.43 8.26 -1.50
N GLY A 58 -17.06 7.34 -2.34
CA GLY A 58 -16.55 7.60 -3.69
C GLY A 58 -15.05 7.89 -3.76
N ARG A 59 -14.48 7.52 -4.90
CA ARG A 59 -13.04 7.59 -5.16
C ARG A 59 -12.46 8.98 -4.95
N ASP A 60 -13.10 10.01 -5.51
CA ASP A 60 -12.57 11.38 -5.51
C ASP A 60 -12.47 11.94 -4.09
N GLU A 61 -13.46 11.68 -3.25
CA GLU A 61 -13.44 12.10 -1.86
C GLU A 61 -12.36 11.35 -1.07
N LEU A 62 -12.21 10.04 -1.28
CA LEU A 62 -11.17 9.26 -0.61
C LEU A 62 -9.76 9.72 -1.01
N LEU A 63 -9.53 9.99 -2.28
CA LEU A 63 -8.25 10.55 -2.75
C LEU A 63 -8.02 11.97 -2.18
N ARG A 64 -9.06 12.81 -2.13
CA ARG A 64 -8.97 14.13 -1.50
C ARG A 64 -8.56 14.03 -0.02
N ARG A 65 -9.16 13.11 0.75
CA ARG A 65 -8.78 12.85 2.15
C ARG A 65 -7.33 12.41 2.27
N ALA A 66 -6.90 11.50 1.41
CA ALA A 66 -5.53 10.99 1.38
C ALA A 66 -4.52 12.10 1.06
N VAL A 67 -4.79 12.94 0.06
CA VAL A 67 -3.95 14.10 -0.28
C VAL A 67 -3.83 15.06 0.91
N LEU A 68 -4.96 15.44 1.54
CA LEU A 68 -4.96 16.36 2.68
C LEU A 68 -4.19 15.80 3.88
N ALA A 69 -4.26 14.48 4.10
CA ALA A 69 -3.52 13.83 5.19
C ALA A 69 -2.02 13.74 4.90
N SER A 70 -1.62 13.60 3.63
CA SER A 70 -0.22 13.46 3.21
C SER A 70 0.50 14.81 3.08
N ALA A 71 -0.22 15.87 2.68
CA ALA A 71 0.34 17.18 2.36
C ALA A 71 1.25 17.78 3.46
N PRO A 72 0.93 17.69 4.76
CA PRO A 72 1.80 18.24 5.81
C PRO A 72 3.18 17.60 5.91
N HIS A 73 3.37 16.45 5.28
CA HIS A 73 4.58 15.63 5.37
C HIS A 73 5.35 15.53 4.04
N SER A 74 4.84 16.14 2.95
CA SER A 74 5.35 15.95 1.59
C SER A 74 6.63 16.73 1.27
N ASP A 75 6.99 17.76 2.05
CA ASP A 75 8.11 18.65 1.71
C ASP A 75 9.46 17.94 1.59
N GLN A 76 9.69 16.89 2.37
CA GLN A 76 10.92 16.11 2.38
C GLN A 76 10.87 14.85 1.50
N GLY A 77 9.77 14.68 0.78
CA GLY A 77 9.47 13.46 0.04
C GLY A 77 8.88 12.36 0.94
N LEU A 78 7.92 11.62 0.41
CA LEU A 78 7.20 10.56 1.11
C LEU A 78 7.47 9.19 0.49
N VAL A 79 7.48 8.16 1.31
CA VAL A 79 7.16 6.81 0.89
C VAL A 79 5.66 6.61 1.10
N TYR A 80 4.97 6.29 0.02
CA TYR A 80 3.56 5.94 0.06
C TYR A 80 3.42 4.44 0.25
N ALA A 81 2.61 4.03 1.21
CA ALA A 81 2.39 2.63 1.52
C ALA A 81 0.90 2.35 1.76
N GLY A 82 0.45 1.12 1.53
CA GLY A 82 -0.93 0.80 1.84
C GLY A 82 -1.31 -0.66 1.61
N PHE A 83 -2.39 -1.05 2.30
CA PHE A 83 -2.94 -2.41 2.27
C PHE A 83 -4.13 -2.48 1.32
N SER A 84 -4.10 -3.37 0.33
CA SER A 84 -5.21 -3.63 -0.60
C SER A 84 -5.75 -2.32 -1.22
N PHE A 85 -6.98 -1.90 -0.89
CA PHE A 85 -7.52 -0.58 -1.26
C PHE A 85 -6.55 0.57 -0.91
N GLY A 86 -5.92 0.55 0.26
CA GLY A 86 -4.91 1.54 0.65
C GLY A 86 -3.67 1.52 -0.24
N GLY A 87 -3.31 0.36 -0.80
CA GLY A 87 -2.29 0.24 -1.84
C GLY A 87 -2.67 0.97 -3.12
N SER A 88 -3.94 0.87 -3.55
CA SER A 88 -4.47 1.62 -4.68
C SER A 88 -4.38 3.13 -4.45
N VAL A 89 -4.73 3.60 -3.24
CA VAL A 89 -4.61 5.01 -2.85
C VAL A 89 -3.14 5.45 -2.86
N ALA A 90 -2.26 4.68 -2.23
CA ALA A 90 -0.82 4.94 -2.16
C ALA A 90 -0.21 5.07 -3.56
N GLN A 91 -0.56 4.16 -4.48
CA GLN A 91 -0.08 4.19 -5.86
C GLN A 91 -0.51 5.47 -6.58
N HIS A 92 -1.79 5.88 -6.47
CA HIS A 92 -2.27 7.11 -7.10
C HIS A 92 -1.50 8.35 -6.62
N LEU A 93 -1.24 8.44 -5.31
CA LEU A 93 -0.50 9.57 -4.76
C LEU A 93 0.97 9.54 -5.17
N ALA A 94 1.62 8.37 -5.11
CA ALA A 94 3.03 8.22 -5.45
C ALA A 94 3.29 8.56 -6.93
N LEU A 95 2.40 8.16 -7.84
CA LEU A 95 2.54 8.44 -9.27
C LEU A 95 2.28 9.92 -9.63
N ALA A 96 1.58 10.66 -8.75
CA ALA A 96 1.28 12.08 -8.93
C ALA A 96 2.26 13.01 -8.19
N ASP A 97 3.12 12.49 -7.33
CA ASP A 97 4.08 13.26 -6.51
C ASP A 97 5.51 13.09 -7.06
N GLU A 98 6.01 14.12 -7.73
CA GLU A 98 7.40 14.14 -8.25
C GLU A 98 8.47 14.00 -7.17
N LYS A 99 8.12 14.20 -5.87
CA LYS A 99 9.01 14.04 -4.73
C LYS A 99 8.86 12.67 -4.06
N ALA A 100 8.00 11.79 -4.57
CA ALA A 100 7.83 10.45 -4.00
C ALA A 100 9.17 9.73 -3.93
N ARG A 101 9.50 9.22 -2.73
CA ARG A 101 10.74 8.48 -2.45
C ARG A 101 10.61 6.99 -2.72
N GLY A 102 9.39 6.47 -2.70
CA GLY A 102 9.11 5.06 -2.94
C GLY A 102 7.63 4.72 -2.78
N LEU A 103 7.26 3.53 -3.22
CA LEU A 103 5.92 2.99 -3.13
C LEU A 103 5.96 1.55 -2.60
N LEU A 104 5.36 1.31 -1.43
CA LEU A 104 5.24 -0.01 -0.81
C LEU A 104 3.78 -0.48 -0.90
N LEU A 105 3.54 -1.45 -1.77
CA LEU A 105 2.23 -2.03 -1.99
C LEU A 105 2.08 -3.34 -1.24
N LEU A 106 1.11 -3.39 -0.33
CA LEU A 106 0.77 -4.56 0.48
C LEU A 106 -0.60 -5.06 0.04
N HIS A 107 -0.61 -6.16 -0.70
CA HIS A 107 -1.81 -6.91 -1.13
C HIS A 107 -2.74 -6.22 -2.16
N GLY A 108 -2.29 -5.17 -2.84
CA GLY A 108 -3.15 -4.53 -3.83
C GLY A 108 -2.43 -3.53 -4.71
N THR A 109 -2.94 -3.37 -5.92
CA THR A 109 -2.47 -2.45 -6.94
C THR A 109 -3.60 -1.55 -7.43
N ALA A 110 -3.29 -0.64 -8.35
CA ALA A 110 -4.29 0.17 -9.05
C ALA A 110 -3.97 0.23 -10.54
N ASP A 111 -4.96 0.56 -11.33
CA ASP A 111 -4.73 0.96 -12.71
C ASP A 111 -3.95 2.28 -12.77
N LEU A 112 -3.29 2.54 -13.88
CA LEU A 112 -2.57 3.77 -14.12
C LEU A 112 -2.85 4.28 -15.55
N ASP A 113 -2.81 5.58 -15.73
CA ASP A 113 -3.05 6.21 -17.01
C ASP A 113 -1.92 5.88 -18.00
N GLU A 114 -2.23 5.87 -19.31
CA GLU A 114 -1.26 5.48 -20.35
C GLU A 114 -0.09 6.48 -20.49
N ASP A 115 -0.31 7.72 -20.11
CA ASP A 115 0.65 8.82 -20.12
C ASP A 115 1.39 9.01 -18.80
N THR A 116 1.15 8.13 -17.80
CA THR A 116 1.87 8.16 -16.54
C THR A 116 3.37 8.04 -16.79
N ALA A 117 4.15 8.94 -16.19
CA ALA A 117 5.61 8.90 -16.22
C ALA A 117 6.18 9.25 -14.85
N VAL A 118 7.14 8.47 -14.41
CA VAL A 118 7.90 8.69 -13.18
C VAL A 118 9.38 8.50 -13.44
N ASP A 119 10.22 9.12 -12.61
CA ASP A 119 11.67 9.05 -12.74
C ASP A 119 12.23 8.00 -11.76
N GLU A 120 12.41 6.77 -12.25
CA GLU A 120 12.99 5.63 -11.52
C GLU A 120 12.37 5.39 -10.13
N LEU A 121 11.05 5.69 -9.96
CA LEU A 121 10.37 5.50 -8.68
C LEU A 121 10.53 4.07 -8.18
N PRO A 122 11.17 3.84 -7.01
CA PRO A 122 11.25 2.51 -6.42
C PRO A 122 9.89 2.02 -5.95
N VAL A 123 9.51 0.80 -6.37
CA VAL A 123 8.23 0.17 -6.03
C VAL A 123 8.45 -1.25 -5.56
N GLN A 124 7.92 -1.59 -4.40
CA GLN A 124 7.89 -2.97 -3.93
C GLN A 124 6.44 -3.42 -3.72
N LEU A 125 6.06 -4.54 -4.34
CA LEU A 125 4.75 -5.17 -4.20
C LEU A 125 4.86 -6.52 -3.48
N HIS A 126 4.01 -6.72 -2.48
CA HIS A 126 3.79 -7.99 -1.78
C HIS A 126 2.39 -8.50 -2.07
N ILE A 127 2.28 -9.70 -2.66
CA ILE A 127 0.99 -10.22 -3.14
C ILE A 127 0.87 -11.72 -2.93
N ALA A 128 -0.32 -12.19 -2.54
CA ALA A 128 -0.66 -13.62 -2.48
C ALA A 128 -0.65 -14.26 -3.88
N ASP A 129 -0.43 -15.56 -3.96
CA ASP A 129 -0.43 -16.29 -5.22
C ASP A 129 -1.08 -17.68 -5.04
N PRO A 130 -2.31 -17.89 -5.59
CA PRO A 130 -3.15 -16.89 -6.27
C PRO A 130 -3.76 -15.86 -5.33
N ASP A 131 -4.13 -14.69 -5.86
CA ASP A 131 -4.90 -13.68 -5.15
C ASP A 131 -6.28 -13.54 -5.80
N PRO A 132 -7.39 -13.52 -5.03
CA PRO A 132 -8.74 -13.47 -5.59
C PRO A 132 -9.11 -12.11 -6.21
N PHE A 133 -8.40 -11.03 -5.82
CA PHE A 133 -8.65 -9.67 -6.30
C PHE A 133 -7.63 -9.22 -7.34
N GLU A 134 -6.41 -9.79 -7.30
CA GLU A 134 -5.28 -9.43 -8.16
C GLU A 134 -4.89 -10.61 -9.05
N THR A 135 -5.62 -10.81 -10.14
CA THR A 135 -5.39 -11.96 -11.04
C THR A 135 -3.99 -11.91 -11.67
N HIS A 136 -3.46 -13.08 -12.08
CA HIS A 136 -2.15 -13.18 -12.71
C HIS A 136 -2.03 -12.28 -13.97
N ASP A 137 -3.07 -12.25 -14.81
CA ASP A 137 -3.09 -11.43 -16.03
C ASP A 137 -3.08 -9.94 -15.70
N TRP A 138 -3.87 -9.54 -14.68
CA TRP A 138 -3.87 -8.17 -14.16
C TRP A 138 -2.48 -7.77 -13.68
N LEU A 139 -1.87 -8.57 -12.80
CA LEU A 139 -0.55 -8.27 -12.23
C LEU A 139 0.54 -8.21 -13.31
N THR A 140 0.46 -9.05 -14.34
CA THR A 140 1.39 -9.01 -15.47
C THR A 140 1.23 -7.71 -16.25
N ALA A 141 -0.01 -7.32 -16.57
CA ALA A 141 -0.29 -6.07 -17.27
C ALA A 141 0.13 -4.85 -16.44
N TRP A 142 -0.21 -4.84 -15.15
CA TRP A 142 0.18 -3.80 -14.19
C TRP A 142 1.71 -3.64 -14.13
N TYR A 143 2.45 -4.73 -13.95
CA TYR A 143 3.92 -4.72 -13.89
C TYR A 143 4.52 -4.09 -15.15
N LEU A 144 4.07 -4.52 -16.33
CA LEU A 144 4.58 -4.00 -17.59
C LEU A 144 4.27 -2.50 -17.76
N ARG A 145 3.11 -2.04 -17.33
CA ARG A 145 2.72 -0.62 -17.37
C ARG A 145 3.52 0.22 -16.40
N MET A 146 3.73 -0.23 -15.17
CA MET A 146 4.58 0.44 -14.17
C MET A 146 6.03 0.57 -14.66
N ARG A 147 6.59 -0.51 -15.22
CA ARG A 147 7.95 -0.48 -15.81
C ARG A 147 8.02 0.46 -17.01
N ARG A 148 7.00 0.50 -17.85
CA ARG A 148 6.91 1.43 -18.99
C ARG A 148 6.80 2.88 -18.54
N ALA A 149 6.11 3.14 -17.43
CA ALA A 149 6.01 4.47 -16.81
C ALA A 149 7.34 4.96 -16.21
N GLY A 150 8.35 4.10 -16.08
CA GLY A 150 9.68 4.44 -15.53
C GLY A 150 9.91 3.96 -14.09
N ALA A 151 8.95 3.27 -13.48
CA ALA A 151 9.12 2.74 -12.11
C ALA A 151 10.13 1.57 -12.06
N ASP A 152 10.89 1.48 -10.98
CA ASP A 152 11.71 0.31 -10.65
C ASP A 152 10.94 -0.62 -9.72
N VAL A 153 10.41 -1.73 -10.27
CA VAL A 153 9.41 -2.59 -9.62
C VAL A 153 9.99 -3.92 -9.19
N GLU A 154 9.90 -4.22 -7.91
CA GLU A 154 10.15 -5.52 -7.31
C GLU A 154 8.82 -6.16 -6.86
N VAL A 155 8.60 -7.44 -7.20
CA VAL A 155 7.37 -8.17 -6.84
C VAL A 155 7.70 -9.40 -6.01
N HIS A 156 7.16 -9.45 -4.80
CA HIS A 156 7.22 -10.61 -3.91
C HIS A 156 5.90 -11.37 -3.93
N ARG A 157 5.95 -12.63 -4.36
CA ARG A 157 4.79 -13.52 -4.40
C ARG A 157 4.81 -14.49 -3.23
N TYR A 158 3.64 -14.75 -2.65
CA TYR A 158 3.49 -15.63 -1.49
C TYR A 158 2.52 -16.78 -1.82
N PRO A 159 3.06 -17.92 -2.32
CA PRO A 159 2.24 -19.03 -2.74
C PRO A 159 1.42 -19.62 -1.59
N GLY A 160 0.10 -19.73 -1.80
CA GLY A 160 -0.84 -20.29 -0.83
C GLY A 160 -1.27 -19.37 0.30
N ALA A 161 -0.74 -18.15 0.38
CA ALA A 161 -1.21 -17.16 1.33
C ALA A 161 -2.58 -16.58 0.92
N GLY A 162 -3.38 -16.11 1.88
CA GLY A 162 -4.62 -15.37 1.64
C GLY A 162 -4.38 -13.92 1.23
N HIS A 163 -5.44 -13.21 0.81
CA HIS A 163 -5.31 -11.85 0.27
C HIS A 163 -4.63 -10.88 1.25
N LEU A 164 -5.10 -10.83 2.51
CA LEU A 164 -4.54 -9.94 3.56
C LEU A 164 -3.69 -10.73 4.57
N PHE A 165 -2.82 -11.61 4.11
CA PHE A 165 -2.05 -12.53 4.95
C PHE A 165 -1.16 -11.85 6.00
N THR A 166 -0.99 -10.56 5.97
CA THR A 166 -0.26 -9.81 7.01
C THR A 166 -1.15 -9.31 8.15
N ASP A 167 -2.47 -9.44 8.07
CA ASP A 167 -3.41 -9.00 9.10
C ASP A 167 -3.74 -10.16 10.07
N PRO A 168 -3.25 -10.13 11.33
CA PRO A 168 -3.43 -11.23 12.27
C PRO A 168 -4.86 -11.42 12.78
N ASP A 169 -5.75 -10.47 12.50
CA ASP A 169 -7.15 -10.52 12.91
C ASP A 169 -8.07 -11.13 11.82
N LEU A 170 -7.50 -11.58 10.70
CA LEU A 170 -8.24 -12.19 9.59
C LEU A 170 -7.86 -13.66 9.39
N ASP A 171 -8.80 -14.43 8.84
CA ASP A 171 -8.59 -15.85 8.50
C ASP A 171 -7.48 -16.05 7.44
N ASP A 172 -7.19 -15.01 6.66
CA ASP A 172 -6.12 -14.97 5.67
C ASP A 172 -4.71 -14.97 6.27
N TYR A 173 -4.58 -14.76 7.58
CA TYR A 173 -3.28 -14.56 8.23
C TYR A 173 -2.34 -15.75 8.06
N ASP A 174 -1.14 -15.46 7.57
CA ASP A 174 -0.01 -16.38 7.50
C ASP A 174 1.21 -15.73 8.17
N ALA A 175 1.57 -16.24 9.33
CA ALA A 175 2.65 -15.67 10.15
C ALA A 175 4.02 -15.73 9.46
N GLU A 176 4.30 -16.79 8.69
CA GLU A 176 5.56 -16.95 7.97
C GLU A 176 5.63 -15.98 6.79
N ALA A 177 4.57 -15.92 5.99
CA ALA A 177 4.46 -14.98 4.88
C ALA A 177 4.52 -13.52 5.36
N ALA A 178 3.82 -13.19 6.47
CA ALA A 178 3.85 -11.87 7.08
C ALA A 178 5.27 -11.48 7.54
N GLU A 179 6.01 -12.37 8.21
CA GLU A 179 7.36 -12.06 8.66
C GLU A 179 8.33 -11.86 7.50
N ARG A 180 8.20 -12.67 6.44
CA ARG A 180 8.97 -12.49 5.19
C ARG A 180 8.66 -11.16 4.53
N THR A 181 7.38 -10.75 4.50
CA THR A 181 6.93 -9.45 3.99
C THR A 181 7.60 -8.31 4.73
N TRP A 182 7.51 -8.31 6.06
CA TRP A 182 8.08 -7.22 6.86
C TRP A 182 9.59 -7.14 6.78
N LYS A 183 10.27 -8.27 6.68
CA LYS A 183 11.73 -8.29 6.46
C LYS A 183 12.10 -7.66 5.12
N ALA A 184 11.40 -8.00 4.05
CA ALA A 184 11.65 -7.45 2.72
C ALA A 184 11.28 -5.96 2.67
N ALA A 185 10.12 -5.57 3.22
CA ALA A 185 9.67 -4.18 3.28
C ALA A 185 10.66 -3.28 4.04
N THR A 186 11.17 -3.75 5.19
CA THR A 186 12.20 -3.00 5.92
C THR A 186 13.48 -2.86 5.09
N GLY A 187 13.94 -3.94 4.44
CA GLY A 187 15.11 -3.88 3.56
C GLY A 187 14.94 -2.92 2.39
N PHE A 188 13.74 -2.88 1.80
CA PHE A 188 13.39 -1.91 0.77
C PHE A 188 13.48 -0.47 1.28
N LEU A 189 12.87 -0.17 2.42
CA LEU A 189 12.90 1.16 3.03
C LEU A 189 14.30 1.61 3.41
N ASP A 190 15.16 0.69 3.84
CA ASP A 190 16.57 0.96 4.17
C ASP A 190 17.42 1.27 2.93
N SER A 191 16.97 0.85 1.73
CA SER A 191 17.67 1.06 0.46
C SER A 191 17.34 2.41 -0.21
N LEU A 192 16.27 3.10 0.23
CA LEU A 192 15.84 4.41 -0.25
C LEU A 192 16.67 5.54 0.38
#